data_52ecb015f5681f0722c87dc2f63a0529
#
_entry.id   52ecb015f5681f0722c87dc2f63a0529
#
_cell.length_a   1.000
_cell.length_b   1.000
_cell.length_c   1.000
_cell.angle_alpha   90.00
_cell.angle_beta   90.00
_cell.angle_gamma   90.00
#
_symmetry.space_group_name_H-M   'P 1'
#
loop_
_entity.id
_entity.type
_entity.pdbx_description
1 polymer ?
#
loop_
_entity_poly.entity_id
_entity_poly.type
_entity_poly.pdbx_seq_one_letter_code
_entity_poly.pdbx_strand_id
1 'polypeptide(L)'
;MIKINHLRKEYANITPLKDVNVHIHKGDVISIIGPSGTGKSTLIRCINMLETPTSGEIWVGDERITDKKCNINKIRQKMGMVFQSFNLFNHMNIIENIMAAPMDLLGKSKQDAYDDGMELLRTVGLADKAFNYPDELSGGQKQRVAIARALAMEPEIILLDEPTSALDPTMVGEVQAVIKDLAKKGLTLMIVTHEMRFAREIANRVFYMDEGGVYEDGTPEEIFDNPKREKTIRFIKHLKVFENLITTKDFDFIGFNTSLEEFGRRNQVSQKIIYRAQSVFEELGVQCILPKLDKEFRLNVAFEYSQEEETLSMSMKYDGEHFDVRNTPNIISFAIAENASESIEYAQTQEDGYTNLVTVRIK
;
A
#
# COMPACT_ATOMS: atom_id res chain seq x y z
N MET A 1 -15.22 -16.16 1.31
CA MET A 1 -15.79 -15.48 2.48
C MET A 1 -16.25 -14.07 2.14
N ILE A 2 -15.38 -13.20 1.58
CA ILE A 2 -15.78 -11.93 0.99
C ILE A 2 -15.46 -11.94 -0.50
N LYS A 3 -16.39 -11.52 -1.33
CA LYS A 3 -16.19 -11.36 -2.77
C LYS A 3 -16.53 -9.93 -3.18
N ILE A 4 -15.63 -9.27 -3.88
CA ILE A 4 -15.76 -7.91 -4.35
C ILE A 4 -15.64 -7.92 -5.87
N ASN A 5 -16.64 -7.35 -6.54
CA ASN A 5 -16.69 -7.27 -8.00
C ASN A 5 -16.91 -5.82 -8.42
N HIS A 6 -16.03 -5.29 -9.25
CA HIS A 6 -16.09 -3.97 -9.86
C HIS A 6 -16.40 -2.85 -8.87
N LEU A 7 -15.80 -2.92 -7.66
CA LEU A 7 -16.05 -1.95 -6.61
C LEU A 7 -15.46 -0.60 -6.99
N ARG A 8 -16.32 0.42 -6.99
CA ARG A 8 -15.93 1.80 -7.27
C ARG A 8 -16.44 2.72 -6.16
N LYS A 9 -15.60 3.65 -5.72
CA LYS A 9 -15.97 4.72 -4.81
C LYS A 9 -15.47 6.05 -5.33
N GLU A 10 -16.39 6.99 -5.48
CA GLU A 10 -16.13 8.36 -5.88
C GLU A 10 -16.55 9.33 -4.79
N TYR A 11 -15.79 10.38 -4.61
CA TYR A 11 -16.14 11.59 -3.91
C TYR A 11 -16.13 12.76 -4.90
N ALA A 12 -16.55 13.95 -4.48
CA ALA A 12 -16.69 15.10 -5.39
C ALA A 12 -15.45 15.39 -6.24
N ASN A 13 -14.24 15.20 -5.70
CA ASN A 13 -12.99 15.58 -6.36
C ASN A 13 -11.99 14.43 -6.56
N ILE A 14 -12.27 13.24 -6.01
CA ILE A 14 -11.34 12.09 -6.07
C ILE A 14 -12.09 10.78 -6.23
N THR A 15 -11.44 9.82 -6.88
CA THR A 15 -11.92 8.44 -7.03
C THR A 15 -10.89 7.48 -6.42
N PRO A 16 -10.91 7.28 -5.08
CA PRO A 16 -9.94 6.43 -4.40
C PRO A 16 -10.05 4.95 -4.78
N LEU A 17 -11.23 4.48 -5.20
CA LEU A 17 -11.43 3.13 -5.74
C LEU A 17 -12.04 3.25 -7.12
N LYS A 18 -11.34 2.78 -8.16
CA LYS A 18 -11.79 2.84 -9.54
C LYS A 18 -12.45 1.55 -10.00
N ASP A 19 -11.79 0.41 -9.75
CA ASP A 19 -12.28 -0.93 -10.09
C ASP A 19 -11.53 -1.97 -9.24
N VAL A 20 -12.14 -2.36 -8.11
CA VAL A 20 -11.54 -3.38 -7.23
C VAL A 20 -12.27 -4.71 -7.42
N ASN A 21 -11.48 -5.73 -7.74
CA ASN A 21 -11.95 -7.10 -7.93
C ASN A 21 -11.07 -8.04 -7.08
N VAL A 22 -11.59 -8.57 -5.97
CA VAL A 22 -10.86 -9.47 -5.09
C VAL A 22 -11.78 -10.52 -4.44
N HIS A 23 -11.19 -11.65 -4.09
CA HIS A 23 -11.83 -12.70 -3.32
C HIS A 23 -11.00 -13.01 -2.07
N ILE A 24 -11.61 -12.87 -0.90
CA ILE A 24 -10.99 -13.11 0.41
C ILE A 24 -11.56 -14.39 0.98
N HIS A 25 -10.69 -15.33 1.34
CA HIS A 25 -11.06 -16.63 1.88
C HIS A 25 -11.10 -16.60 3.41
N LYS A 26 -11.73 -17.60 3.99
CA LYS A 26 -11.72 -17.76 5.45
C LYS A 26 -10.30 -18.12 5.91
N GLY A 27 -9.82 -17.43 6.92
CA GLY A 27 -8.46 -17.58 7.44
C GLY A 27 -7.38 -16.78 6.69
N ASP A 28 -7.75 -16.00 5.66
CA ASP A 28 -6.81 -15.05 5.06
C ASP A 28 -6.43 -13.99 6.10
N VAL A 29 -5.14 -13.76 6.23
CA VAL A 29 -4.56 -12.62 6.95
C VAL A 29 -3.94 -11.70 5.93
N ILE A 30 -4.69 -10.66 5.55
CA ILE A 30 -4.32 -9.78 4.45
C ILE A 30 -3.74 -8.48 4.99
N SER A 31 -2.50 -8.18 4.65
CA SER A 31 -1.94 -6.84 4.83
C SER A 31 -2.18 -6.00 3.58
N ILE A 32 -2.76 -4.81 3.77
CA ILE A 32 -3.05 -3.85 2.71
C ILE A 32 -2.03 -2.72 2.82
N ILE A 33 -1.14 -2.63 1.84
CA ILE A 33 -0.05 -1.66 1.78
C ILE A 33 -0.15 -0.79 0.52
N GLY A 34 0.63 0.28 0.46
CA GLY A 34 0.69 1.18 -0.69
C GLY A 34 0.77 2.65 -0.28
N PRO A 35 0.97 3.59 -1.22
CA PRO A 35 1.08 5.02 -0.97
C PRO A 35 -0.15 5.60 -0.26
N SER A 36 0.01 6.75 0.39
CA SER A 36 -1.12 7.47 1.00
C SER A 36 -2.10 7.93 -0.09
N GLY A 37 -3.42 7.84 0.21
CA GLY A 37 -4.45 8.28 -0.72
C GLY A 37 -4.87 7.24 -1.78
N THR A 38 -4.28 6.05 -1.84
CA THR A 38 -4.61 5.00 -2.83
C THR A 38 -5.91 4.23 -2.54
N GLY A 39 -6.64 4.60 -1.49
CA GLY A 39 -7.96 4.01 -1.18
C GLY A 39 -7.94 2.84 -0.19
N LYS A 40 -6.82 2.55 0.50
CA LYS A 40 -6.70 1.44 1.46
C LYS A 40 -7.79 1.45 2.54
N SER A 41 -7.88 2.54 3.30
CA SER A 41 -8.92 2.72 4.35
C SER A 41 -10.33 2.77 3.74
N THR A 42 -10.48 3.35 2.55
CA THR A 42 -11.76 3.39 1.84
C THR A 42 -12.24 1.98 1.49
N LEU A 43 -11.34 1.09 1.07
CA LEU A 43 -11.67 -0.31 0.74
C LEU A 43 -12.25 -1.02 1.96
N ILE A 44 -11.57 -1.03 3.10
CA ILE A 44 -12.09 -1.74 4.29
C ILE A 44 -13.34 -1.09 4.86
N ARG A 45 -13.51 0.24 4.75
CA ARG A 45 -14.74 0.93 5.12
C ARG A 45 -15.90 0.64 4.18
N CYS A 46 -15.65 0.37 2.91
CA CYS A 46 -16.66 -0.14 1.99
C CYS A 46 -17.07 -1.58 2.32
N ILE A 47 -16.14 -2.45 2.70
CA ILE A 47 -16.43 -3.83 3.12
C ILE A 47 -17.36 -3.89 4.33
N ASN A 48 -17.23 -2.96 5.25
CA ASN A 48 -18.10 -2.82 6.43
C ASN A 48 -19.33 -1.93 6.14
N MET A 49 -19.46 -1.38 4.93
CA MET A 49 -20.50 -0.41 4.55
C MET A 49 -20.54 0.85 5.44
N LEU A 50 -19.44 1.21 6.09
CA LEU A 50 -19.27 2.54 6.69
C LEU A 50 -19.17 3.61 5.61
N GLU A 51 -18.57 3.23 4.47
CA GLU A 51 -18.60 3.99 3.23
C GLU A 51 -19.45 3.24 2.21
N THR A 52 -20.50 3.88 1.72
CA THR A 52 -21.31 3.29 0.67
C THR A 52 -20.58 3.36 -0.67
N PRO A 53 -20.33 2.25 -1.37
CA PRO A 53 -19.76 2.26 -2.72
C PRO A 53 -20.61 3.08 -3.70
N THR A 54 -19.96 3.68 -4.69
CA THR A 54 -20.65 4.37 -5.79
C THR A 54 -21.26 3.34 -6.75
N SER A 55 -20.53 2.25 -7.01
CA SER A 55 -21.00 1.12 -7.82
C SER A 55 -20.21 -0.14 -7.47
N GLY A 56 -20.62 -1.28 -8.06
CA GLY A 56 -20.02 -2.58 -7.82
C GLY A 56 -20.76 -3.38 -6.75
N GLU A 57 -20.23 -4.55 -6.45
CA GLU A 57 -20.87 -5.51 -5.56
C GLU A 57 -19.89 -6.01 -4.49
N ILE A 58 -20.39 -6.10 -3.26
CA ILE A 58 -19.68 -6.76 -2.16
C ILE A 58 -20.60 -7.87 -1.63
N TRP A 59 -20.05 -9.07 -1.55
CA TRP A 59 -20.70 -10.24 -1.01
C TRP A 59 -19.98 -10.71 0.26
N VAL A 60 -20.70 -11.04 1.30
CA VAL A 60 -20.20 -11.65 2.54
C VAL A 60 -20.94 -12.95 2.76
N GLY A 61 -20.24 -14.08 2.62
CA GLY A 61 -20.89 -15.36 2.45
C GLY A 61 -21.80 -15.35 1.21
N ASP A 62 -23.06 -15.66 1.39
CA ASP A 62 -24.06 -15.68 0.33
C ASP A 62 -24.89 -14.39 0.27
N GLU A 63 -24.60 -13.41 1.13
CA GLU A 63 -25.34 -12.16 1.20
C GLU A 63 -24.64 -11.03 0.43
N ARG A 64 -25.33 -10.41 -0.54
CA ARG A 64 -24.88 -9.21 -1.22
C ARG A 64 -25.15 -7.99 -0.36
N ILE A 65 -24.11 -7.49 0.31
CA ILE A 65 -24.24 -6.38 1.29
C ILE A 65 -24.46 -5.02 0.64
N THR A 66 -24.16 -4.87 -0.64
CA THR A 66 -24.47 -3.66 -1.44
C THR A 66 -25.91 -3.61 -1.90
N ASP A 67 -26.73 -4.63 -1.65
CA ASP A 67 -28.18 -4.58 -1.92
C ASP A 67 -28.88 -3.73 -0.87
N LYS A 68 -29.79 -2.83 -1.31
CA LYS A 68 -30.59 -1.96 -0.43
C LYS A 68 -31.48 -2.75 0.55
N LYS A 69 -31.78 -4.01 0.25
CA LYS A 69 -32.59 -4.90 1.09
C LYS A 69 -31.76 -5.65 2.14
N CYS A 70 -30.44 -5.60 2.07
CA CYS A 70 -29.58 -6.28 3.01
C CYS A 70 -29.69 -5.67 4.42
N ASN A 71 -29.82 -6.52 5.43
CA ASN A 71 -29.73 -6.07 6.83
C ASN A 71 -28.26 -5.93 7.24
N ILE A 72 -27.69 -4.76 6.93
CA ILE A 72 -26.27 -4.48 7.19
C ILE A 72 -25.89 -4.61 8.68
N ASN A 73 -26.81 -4.41 9.62
CA ASN A 73 -26.51 -4.56 11.03
C ASN A 73 -26.19 -6.02 11.39
N LYS A 74 -26.87 -7.00 10.79
CA LYS A 74 -26.53 -8.43 10.97
C LYS A 74 -25.13 -8.77 10.41
N ILE A 75 -24.76 -8.15 9.28
CA ILE A 75 -23.45 -8.36 8.69
C ILE A 75 -22.36 -7.74 9.58
N ARG A 76 -22.58 -6.52 10.09
CA ARG A 76 -21.64 -5.85 10.99
C ARG A 76 -21.41 -6.60 12.31
N GLN A 77 -22.39 -7.37 12.78
CA GLN A 77 -22.20 -8.24 13.95
C GLN A 77 -21.15 -9.33 13.72
N LYS A 78 -20.97 -9.76 12.44
CA LYS A 78 -19.95 -10.75 12.05
C LYS A 78 -18.59 -10.11 11.72
N MET A 79 -18.49 -8.78 11.75
CA MET A 79 -17.28 -8.03 11.39
C MET A 79 -16.87 -7.10 12.52
N GLY A 80 -15.70 -7.35 13.11
CA GLY A 80 -15.07 -6.40 14.01
C GLY A 80 -14.38 -5.30 13.20
N MET A 81 -14.48 -4.05 13.64
CA MET A 81 -13.75 -2.92 13.06
C MET A 81 -12.93 -2.22 14.13
N VAL A 82 -11.65 -2.08 13.88
CA VAL A 82 -10.70 -1.36 14.73
C VAL A 82 -10.18 -0.17 13.95
N PHE A 83 -10.33 1.01 14.49
CA PHE A 83 -9.97 2.28 13.87
C PHE A 83 -8.62 2.79 14.36
N GLN A 84 -8.01 3.66 13.61
CA GLN A 84 -6.84 4.45 14.01
C GLN A 84 -7.08 5.24 15.30
N SER A 85 -8.27 5.82 15.48
CA SER A 85 -8.67 6.66 16.63
C SER A 85 -9.47 5.83 17.62
N PHE A 86 -8.99 4.83 18.23
CA PHE A 86 -9.55 3.97 19.28
C PHE A 86 -11.10 3.93 19.40
N ASN A 87 -11.78 5.06 19.33
CA ASN A 87 -13.23 5.29 19.39
C ASN A 87 -13.91 4.65 20.61
N LEU A 88 -13.26 4.71 21.78
CA LEU A 88 -13.83 4.24 23.04
C LEU A 88 -14.88 5.23 23.55
N PHE A 89 -15.89 4.71 24.26
CA PHE A 89 -16.91 5.53 24.91
C PHE A 89 -16.33 6.11 26.21
N ASN A 90 -16.05 7.41 26.25
CA ASN A 90 -15.38 8.07 27.35
C ASN A 90 -16.23 8.12 28.65
N HIS A 91 -17.55 7.99 28.54
CA HIS A 91 -18.48 7.97 29.69
C HIS A 91 -18.68 6.58 30.29
N MET A 92 -18.04 5.53 29.71
CA MET A 92 -18.05 4.16 30.17
C MET A 92 -16.64 3.75 30.60
N ASN A 93 -16.52 2.95 31.66
CA ASN A 93 -15.26 2.31 32.00
C ASN A 93 -14.88 1.24 30.95
N ILE A 94 -13.70 0.64 31.08
CA ILE A 94 -13.16 -0.28 30.07
C ILE A 94 -14.00 -1.54 29.91
N ILE A 95 -14.42 -2.16 31.03
CA ILE A 95 -15.26 -3.37 30.94
C ILE A 95 -16.64 -3.05 30.36
N GLU A 96 -17.23 -1.92 30.68
CA GLU A 96 -18.51 -1.47 30.11
C GLU A 96 -18.40 -1.24 28.60
N ASN A 97 -17.30 -0.66 28.12
CA ASN A 97 -17.01 -0.52 26.67
C ASN A 97 -17.03 -1.85 25.91
N ILE A 98 -16.57 -2.94 26.57
CA ILE A 98 -16.53 -4.28 25.97
C ILE A 98 -17.89 -4.96 26.05
N MET A 99 -18.61 -4.82 27.17
CA MET A 99 -19.88 -5.49 27.44
C MET A 99 -21.06 -4.93 26.66
N ALA A 100 -21.05 -3.63 26.34
CA ALA A 100 -22.21 -2.92 25.80
C ALA A 100 -22.80 -3.61 24.55
N ALA A 101 -21.99 -3.85 23.53
CA ALA A 101 -22.49 -4.45 22.29
C ALA A 101 -22.97 -5.91 22.44
N PRO A 102 -22.30 -6.82 23.14
CA PRO A 102 -22.81 -8.15 23.44
C PRO A 102 -24.16 -8.16 24.18
N MET A 103 -24.34 -7.27 25.15
CA MET A 103 -25.60 -7.16 25.89
C MET A 103 -26.74 -6.66 24.99
N ASP A 104 -26.49 -5.58 24.24
CA ASP A 104 -27.52 -4.91 23.45
C ASP A 104 -27.87 -5.68 22.15
N LEU A 105 -26.90 -6.29 21.50
CA LEU A 105 -27.06 -6.88 20.16
C LEU A 105 -27.14 -8.42 20.16
N LEU A 106 -26.46 -9.09 21.10
CA LEU A 106 -26.50 -10.56 21.23
C LEU A 106 -27.45 -11.03 22.36
N GLY A 107 -27.94 -10.10 23.19
CA GLY A 107 -28.81 -10.43 24.33
C GLY A 107 -28.10 -11.19 25.45
N LYS A 108 -26.76 -11.11 25.55
CA LYS A 108 -26.01 -11.73 26.65
C LYS A 108 -26.43 -11.15 27.99
N SER A 109 -26.49 -12.01 29.02
CA SER A 109 -26.71 -11.50 30.37
C SER A 109 -25.54 -10.62 30.82
N LYS A 110 -25.79 -9.75 31.80
CA LYS A 110 -24.73 -8.87 32.34
C LYS A 110 -23.55 -9.70 32.88
N GLN A 111 -23.86 -10.84 33.53
CA GLN A 111 -22.83 -11.71 34.08
C GLN A 111 -21.99 -12.37 32.98
N ASP A 112 -22.63 -12.97 31.97
CA ASP A 112 -21.93 -13.60 30.85
C ASP A 112 -21.07 -12.58 30.09
N ALA A 113 -21.61 -11.40 29.79
CA ALA A 113 -20.87 -10.32 29.11
C ALA A 113 -19.69 -9.83 29.96
N TYR A 114 -19.81 -9.81 31.29
CA TYR A 114 -18.71 -9.46 32.19
C TYR A 114 -17.62 -10.51 32.19
N ASP A 115 -17.98 -11.79 32.32
CA ASP A 115 -17.02 -12.90 32.35
C ASP A 115 -16.24 -13.00 31.06
N ASP A 116 -16.94 -12.95 29.92
CA ASP A 116 -16.32 -12.90 28.58
C ASP A 116 -15.44 -11.66 28.39
N GLY A 117 -15.92 -10.50 28.81
CA GLY A 117 -15.17 -9.25 28.75
C GLY A 117 -13.88 -9.26 29.56
N MET A 118 -13.93 -9.86 30.76
CA MET A 118 -12.73 -10.05 31.59
C MET A 118 -11.74 -11.04 30.99
N GLU A 119 -12.20 -12.09 30.29
CA GLU A 119 -11.33 -13.00 29.56
C GLU A 119 -10.64 -12.29 28.39
N LEU A 120 -11.38 -11.48 27.64
CA LEU A 120 -10.81 -10.66 26.57
C LEU A 120 -9.78 -9.66 27.10
N LEU A 121 -10.05 -9.02 28.24
CA LEU A 121 -9.08 -8.12 28.89
C LEU A 121 -7.83 -8.84 29.34
N ARG A 122 -7.94 -10.09 29.84
CA ARG A 122 -6.76 -10.93 30.13
C ARG A 122 -5.96 -11.21 28.85
N THR A 123 -6.65 -11.56 27.77
CA THR A 123 -6.01 -11.83 26.46
C THR A 123 -5.19 -10.64 25.95
N VAL A 124 -5.66 -9.41 26.17
CA VAL A 124 -4.94 -8.18 25.77
C VAL A 124 -4.06 -7.60 26.88
N GLY A 125 -3.93 -8.28 28.04
CA GLY A 125 -3.07 -7.88 29.16
C GLY A 125 -3.52 -6.66 29.92
N LEU A 126 -4.85 -6.44 30.06
CA LEU A 126 -5.45 -5.25 30.69
C LEU A 126 -6.54 -5.58 31.70
N ALA A 127 -6.54 -6.78 32.29
CA ALA A 127 -7.55 -7.18 33.27
C ALA A 127 -7.54 -6.30 34.53
N ASP A 128 -6.40 -5.78 34.93
CA ASP A 128 -6.24 -4.85 36.06
C ASP A 128 -6.81 -3.46 35.79
N LYS A 129 -7.11 -3.14 34.53
CA LYS A 129 -7.64 -1.86 34.06
C LYS A 129 -9.15 -1.89 33.77
N ALA A 130 -9.84 -2.99 34.09
CA ALA A 130 -11.24 -3.20 33.75
C ALA A 130 -12.17 -2.05 34.18
N PHE A 131 -11.92 -1.45 35.36
CA PHE A 131 -12.72 -0.37 35.92
C PHE A 131 -12.17 1.03 35.70
N ASN A 132 -11.02 1.17 35.02
CA ASN A 132 -10.51 2.47 34.61
C ASN A 132 -11.35 3.06 33.48
N TYR A 133 -11.26 4.37 33.28
CA TYR A 133 -11.86 5.08 32.15
C TYR A 133 -10.84 5.27 31.03
N PRO A 134 -11.32 5.50 29.78
CA PRO A 134 -10.39 5.64 28.63
C PRO A 134 -9.33 6.72 28.80
N ASP A 135 -9.60 7.83 29.45
CA ASP A 135 -8.66 8.94 29.69
C ASP A 135 -7.50 8.57 30.62
N GLU A 136 -7.65 7.54 31.42
CA GLU A 136 -6.62 7.01 32.32
C GLU A 136 -5.66 6.02 31.62
N LEU A 137 -5.90 5.68 30.34
CA LEU A 137 -5.12 4.71 29.58
C LEU A 137 -4.16 5.37 28.58
N SER A 138 -3.00 4.74 28.38
CA SER A 138 -2.11 5.10 27.27
C SER A 138 -2.73 4.78 25.90
N GLY A 139 -2.19 5.35 24.81
CA GLY A 139 -2.66 5.09 23.46
C GLY A 139 -2.65 3.60 23.10
N GLY A 140 -1.57 2.88 23.39
CA GLY A 140 -1.47 1.45 23.16
C GLY A 140 -2.44 0.62 23.99
N GLN A 141 -2.72 1.03 25.24
CA GLN A 141 -3.75 0.40 26.06
C GLN A 141 -5.15 0.63 25.49
N LYS A 142 -5.48 1.86 25.08
CA LYS A 142 -6.76 2.18 24.39
C LYS A 142 -6.96 1.34 23.14
N GLN A 143 -5.92 1.15 22.34
CA GLN A 143 -5.99 0.35 21.12
C GLN A 143 -6.23 -1.13 21.42
N ARG A 144 -5.56 -1.68 22.45
CA ARG A 144 -5.80 -3.06 22.88
C ARG A 144 -7.23 -3.26 23.41
N VAL A 145 -7.79 -2.28 24.10
CA VAL A 145 -9.21 -2.29 24.49
C VAL A 145 -10.13 -2.23 23.26
N ALA A 146 -9.83 -1.40 22.27
CA ALA A 146 -10.61 -1.34 21.04
C ALA A 146 -10.61 -2.68 20.28
N ILE A 147 -9.47 -3.40 20.26
CA ILE A 147 -9.37 -4.76 19.74
C ILE A 147 -10.23 -5.73 20.57
N ALA A 148 -10.13 -5.70 21.90
CA ALA A 148 -10.94 -6.55 22.78
C ALA A 148 -12.45 -6.31 22.59
N ARG A 149 -12.86 -5.05 22.46
CA ARG A 149 -14.26 -4.67 22.17
C ARG A 149 -14.73 -5.23 20.81
N ALA A 150 -13.88 -5.18 19.78
CA ALA A 150 -14.22 -5.75 18.48
C ALA A 150 -14.39 -7.27 18.56
N LEU A 151 -13.57 -7.96 19.37
CA LEU A 151 -13.63 -9.41 19.61
C LEU A 151 -14.84 -9.85 20.41
N ALA A 152 -15.39 -8.97 21.26
CA ALA A 152 -16.53 -9.30 22.15
C ALA A 152 -17.81 -9.71 21.39
N MET A 153 -17.91 -9.31 20.13
CA MET A 153 -19.00 -9.72 19.23
C MET A 153 -18.76 -11.07 18.55
N GLU A 154 -17.65 -11.77 18.86
CA GLU A 154 -17.25 -13.06 18.26
C GLU A 154 -17.23 -13.01 16.72
N PRO A 155 -16.55 -12.03 16.13
CA PRO A 155 -16.61 -11.78 14.69
C PRO A 155 -15.89 -12.89 13.91
N GLU A 156 -16.37 -13.15 12.68
CA GLU A 156 -15.70 -14.03 11.72
C GLU A 156 -14.55 -13.29 10.98
N ILE A 157 -14.64 -11.96 10.92
CA ILE A 157 -13.71 -11.07 10.18
C ILE A 157 -13.36 -9.88 11.07
N ILE A 158 -12.08 -9.51 11.09
CA ILE A 158 -11.64 -8.27 11.74
C ILE A 158 -10.96 -7.37 10.71
N LEU A 159 -11.44 -6.15 10.63
CA LEU A 159 -10.92 -5.07 9.79
C LEU A 159 -10.14 -4.09 10.69
N LEU A 160 -8.85 -3.89 10.40
CA LEU A 160 -8.00 -2.99 11.17
C LEU A 160 -7.51 -1.86 10.25
N ASP A 161 -7.94 -0.63 10.55
CA ASP A 161 -7.58 0.57 9.80
C ASP A 161 -6.46 1.31 10.53
N GLU A 162 -5.21 1.07 10.10
CA GLU A 162 -3.99 1.66 10.66
C GLU A 162 -3.91 1.55 12.20
N PRO A 163 -3.96 0.34 12.77
CA PRO A 163 -4.14 0.14 14.22
C PRO A 163 -2.98 0.65 15.09
N THR A 164 -1.85 1.04 14.49
CA THR A 164 -0.65 1.50 15.21
C THR A 164 -0.24 2.93 14.89
N SER A 165 -0.84 3.58 13.90
CA SER A 165 -0.38 4.89 13.38
C SER A 165 -0.56 6.06 14.35
N ALA A 166 -1.47 5.95 15.34
CA ALA A 166 -1.69 6.96 16.39
C ALA A 166 -0.91 6.68 17.69
N LEU A 167 0.04 5.73 17.66
CA LEU A 167 0.76 5.29 18.85
C LEU A 167 2.20 5.79 18.87
N ASP A 168 2.72 5.98 20.08
CA ASP A 168 4.16 6.14 20.27
C ASP A 168 4.89 4.86 19.86
N PRO A 169 6.09 4.95 19.25
CA PRO A 169 6.85 3.79 18.77
C PRO A 169 7.07 2.70 19.83
N THR A 170 7.18 3.09 21.11
CA THR A 170 7.36 2.15 22.23
C THR A 170 6.14 1.28 22.50
N MET A 171 4.95 1.71 22.07
CA MET A 171 3.68 1.01 22.32
C MET A 171 3.24 0.15 21.12
N VAL A 172 3.83 0.34 19.95
CA VAL A 172 3.47 -0.37 18.71
C VAL A 172 3.61 -1.88 18.86
N GLY A 173 4.71 -2.34 19.44
CA GLY A 173 5.02 -3.77 19.61
C GLY A 173 3.96 -4.54 20.39
N GLU A 174 3.38 -3.94 21.44
CA GLU A 174 2.36 -4.59 22.27
C GLU A 174 1.05 -4.81 21.47
N VAL A 175 0.66 -3.83 20.66
CA VAL A 175 -0.55 -3.94 19.81
C VAL A 175 -0.32 -4.95 18.69
N GLN A 176 0.86 -4.92 18.05
CA GLN A 176 1.21 -5.90 17.03
C GLN A 176 1.24 -7.34 17.57
N ALA A 177 1.71 -7.54 18.80
CA ALA A 177 1.71 -8.88 19.43
C ALA A 177 0.28 -9.41 19.58
N VAL A 178 -0.66 -8.59 20.04
CA VAL A 178 -2.08 -8.97 20.14
C VAL A 178 -2.64 -9.35 18.76
N ILE A 179 -2.39 -8.55 17.73
CA ILE A 179 -2.89 -8.83 16.37
C ILE A 179 -2.28 -10.14 15.82
N LYS A 180 -0.98 -10.38 16.06
CA LYS A 180 -0.31 -11.65 15.68
C LYS A 180 -0.96 -12.87 16.35
N ASP A 181 -1.35 -12.75 17.61
CA ASP A 181 -2.02 -13.85 18.31
C ASP A 181 -3.43 -14.12 17.76
N LEU A 182 -4.14 -13.09 17.31
CA LEU A 182 -5.44 -13.25 16.61
C LEU A 182 -5.27 -13.97 15.27
N ALA A 183 -4.24 -13.62 14.49
CA ALA A 183 -3.92 -14.31 13.24
C ALA A 183 -3.70 -15.81 13.45
N LYS A 184 -2.95 -16.18 14.49
CA LYS A 184 -2.70 -17.61 14.85
C LYS A 184 -3.98 -18.38 15.24
N LYS A 185 -5.01 -17.69 15.75
CA LYS A 185 -6.31 -18.30 16.07
C LYS A 185 -7.19 -18.60 14.86
N GLY A 186 -6.74 -18.31 13.64
CA GLY A 186 -7.43 -18.60 12.37
C GLY A 186 -8.55 -17.63 12.03
N LEU A 187 -8.56 -16.44 12.63
CA LEU A 187 -9.49 -15.37 12.25
C LEU A 187 -9.12 -14.80 10.88
N THR A 188 -10.11 -14.40 10.12
CA THR A 188 -9.88 -13.65 8.87
C THR A 188 -9.59 -12.20 9.22
N LEU A 189 -8.41 -11.71 8.83
CA LEU A 189 -7.96 -10.35 9.14
C LEU A 189 -7.69 -9.56 7.86
N MET A 190 -8.09 -8.30 7.85
CA MET A 190 -7.64 -7.32 6.85
C MET A 190 -7.04 -6.12 7.57
N ILE A 191 -5.79 -5.82 7.30
CA ILE A 191 -4.99 -4.86 8.06
C ILE A 191 -4.40 -3.82 7.12
N VAL A 192 -4.86 -2.59 7.20
CA VAL A 192 -4.19 -1.46 6.57
C VAL A 192 -3.03 -1.04 7.47
N THR A 193 -1.82 -1.00 6.94
CA THR A 193 -0.65 -0.60 7.70
C THR A 193 0.43 0.03 6.84
N HIS A 194 1.22 0.92 7.45
CA HIS A 194 2.45 1.48 6.89
C HIS A 194 3.71 0.79 7.45
N GLU A 195 3.53 -0.17 8.36
CA GLU A 195 4.60 -0.94 9.00
C GLU A 195 4.97 -2.14 8.13
N MET A 196 5.90 -1.98 7.17
CA MET A 196 6.24 -3.00 6.17
C MET A 196 6.72 -4.31 6.80
N ARG A 197 7.55 -4.22 7.86
CA ARG A 197 8.03 -5.39 8.58
C ARG A 197 6.89 -6.16 9.24
N PHE A 198 5.98 -5.47 9.92
CA PHE A 198 4.80 -6.07 10.51
C PHE A 198 3.88 -6.69 9.47
N ALA A 199 3.61 -5.98 8.35
CA ALA A 199 2.82 -6.49 7.24
C ALA A 199 3.37 -7.81 6.70
N ARG A 200 4.69 -7.91 6.52
CA ARG A 200 5.37 -9.11 6.05
C ARG A 200 5.29 -10.27 7.04
N GLU A 201 5.49 -9.99 8.34
CA GLU A 201 5.55 -11.02 9.38
C GLU A 201 4.19 -11.65 9.72
N ILE A 202 3.09 -10.89 9.56
CA ILE A 202 1.77 -11.35 9.99
C ILE A 202 0.94 -11.95 8.86
N ALA A 203 1.08 -11.45 7.64
CA ALA A 203 0.20 -11.78 6.54
C ALA A 203 0.53 -13.14 5.91
N ASN A 204 -0.49 -13.82 5.41
CA ASN A 204 -0.34 -14.89 4.44
C ASN A 204 -0.65 -14.42 3.01
N ARG A 205 -1.16 -13.18 2.87
CA ARG A 205 -1.46 -12.53 1.59
C ARG A 205 -1.31 -11.02 1.73
N VAL A 206 -0.82 -10.36 0.71
CA VAL A 206 -0.57 -8.93 0.70
C VAL A 206 -1.25 -8.30 -0.51
N PHE A 207 -2.02 -7.23 -0.28
CA PHE A 207 -2.55 -6.37 -1.33
C PHE A 207 -1.70 -5.10 -1.38
N TYR A 208 -0.98 -4.91 -2.48
CA TYR A 208 -0.41 -3.61 -2.78
C TYR A 208 -1.45 -2.79 -3.55
N MET A 209 -1.88 -1.67 -2.97
CA MET A 209 -2.88 -0.79 -3.57
C MET A 209 -2.23 0.43 -4.22
N ASP A 210 -2.54 0.64 -5.50
CA ASP A 210 -2.20 1.82 -6.28
C ASP A 210 -3.27 2.07 -7.36
N GLU A 211 -3.26 3.24 -8.00
CA GLU A 211 -4.14 3.63 -9.12
C GLU A 211 -5.65 3.44 -8.86
N GLY A 212 -6.04 3.34 -7.61
CA GLY A 212 -7.44 3.16 -7.20
C GLY A 212 -7.93 1.70 -7.25
N GLY A 213 -7.01 0.74 -7.14
CA GLY A 213 -7.31 -0.69 -7.10
C GLY A 213 -6.27 -1.51 -6.36
N VAL A 214 -6.47 -2.83 -6.31
CA VAL A 214 -5.44 -3.78 -5.91
C VAL A 214 -4.51 -3.95 -7.11
N TYR A 215 -3.37 -3.26 -7.05
CA TYR A 215 -2.41 -3.23 -8.14
C TYR A 215 -1.62 -4.55 -8.22
N GLU A 216 -1.21 -5.10 -7.10
CA GLU A 216 -0.58 -6.42 -7.02
C GLU A 216 -1.08 -7.18 -5.79
N ASP A 217 -1.29 -8.49 -5.95
CA ASP A 217 -1.84 -9.40 -4.96
C ASP A 217 -0.99 -10.68 -4.95
N GLY A 218 -0.44 -11.01 -3.82
CA GLY A 218 0.46 -12.16 -3.70
C GLY A 218 0.80 -12.51 -2.26
N THR A 219 1.67 -13.52 -2.09
CA THR A 219 2.23 -13.86 -0.78
C THR A 219 3.20 -12.77 -0.31
N PRO A 220 3.55 -12.72 0.98
CA PRO A 220 4.58 -11.81 1.47
C PRO A 220 5.90 -11.92 0.71
N GLU A 221 6.34 -13.12 0.38
CA GLU A 221 7.57 -13.36 -0.38
C GLU A 221 7.48 -12.79 -1.81
N GLU A 222 6.32 -12.95 -2.46
CA GLU A 222 6.11 -12.41 -3.81
C GLU A 222 6.13 -10.89 -3.81
N ILE A 223 5.47 -10.25 -2.83
CA ILE A 223 5.31 -8.78 -2.81
C ILE A 223 6.55 -8.07 -2.25
N PHE A 224 7.19 -8.60 -1.20
CA PHE A 224 8.31 -7.92 -0.54
C PHE A 224 9.68 -8.30 -1.12
N ASP A 225 9.87 -9.55 -1.56
CA ASP A 225 11.19 -10.01 -2.03
C ASP A 225 11.27 -10.07 -3.56
N ASN A 226 10.16 -10.45 -4.21
CA ASN A 226 10.12 -10.67 -5.67
C ASN A 226 8.91 -9.99 -6.32
N PRO A 227 8.68 -8.68 -6.09
CA PRO A 227 7.57 -7.96 -6.71
C PRO A 227 7.70 -7.98 -8.22
N LYS A 228 6.57 -8.20 -8.92
CA LYS A 228 6.54 -8.36 -10.38
C LYS A 228 6.23 -7.06 -11.10
N ARG A 229 5.50 -6.15 -10.43
CA ARG A 229 5.01 -4.93 -11.05
C ARG A 229 5.84 -3.71 -10.65
N GLU A 230 6.11 -2.84 -11.60
CA GLU A 230 7.02 -1.71 -11.47
C GLU A 230 6.73 -0.83 -10.23
N LYS A 231 5.47 -0.43 -10.03
CA LYS A 231 5.10 0.42 -8.88
C LYS A 231 5.28 -0.27 -7.54
N THR A 232 5.04 -1.58 -7.47
CA THR A 232 5.30 -2.37 -6.27
C THR A 232 6.80 -2.39 -5.97
N ILE A 233 7.63 -2.63 -7.00
CA ILE A 233 9.11 -2.60 -6.87
C ILE A 233 9.56 -1.24 -6.33
N ARG A 234 9.10 -0.15 -6.95
CA ARG A 234 9.44 1.22 -6.53
C ARG A 234 9.05 1.50 -5.07
N PHE A 235 7.85 1.06 -4.69
CA PHE A 235 7.33 1.26 -3.33
C PHE A 235 8.11 0.44 -2.30
N ILE A 236 8.31 -0.85 -2.54
CA ILE A 236 8.99 -1.76 -1.59
C ILE A 236 10.47 -1.38 -1.42
N LYS A 237 11.15 -1.02 -2.51
CA LYS A 237 12.55 -0.59 -2.47
C LYS A 237 12.72 0.87 -2.04
N HIS A 238 11.65 1.55 -1.66
CA HIS A 238 11.67 2.98 -1.30
C HIS A 238 12.36 3.87 -2.34
N LEU A 239 12.22 3.52 -3.64
CA LEU A 239 12.87 4.25 -4.70
C LEU A 239 12.29 5.66 -4.83
N LYS A 240 13.17 6.65 -4.91
CA LYS A 240 12.82 8.02 -5.28
C LYS A 240 12.87 8.12 -6.80
N VAL A 241 11.80 8.58 -7.42
CA VAL A 241 11.67 8.57 -8.89
C VAL A 241 11.58 10.00 -9.42
N PHE A 242 12.36 10.30 -10.45
CA PHE A 242 12.18 11.43 -11.35
C PHE A 242 11.81 10.87 -12.73
N GLU A 243 10.68 11.30 -13.28
CA GLU A 243 10.18 10.79 -14.54
C GLU A 243 9.77 11.95 -15.45
N ASN A 244 10.09 11.84 -16.73
CA ASN A 244 9.77 12.84 -17.74
C ASN A 244 9.40 12.17 -19.07
N LEU A 245 8.30 12.62 -19.68
CA LEU A 245 7.84 12.17 -20.98
C LEU A 245 8.23 13.19 -22.06
N ILE A 246 9.06 12.77 -23.01
CA ILE A 246 9.51 13.57 -24.15
C ILE A 246 8.75 13.12 -25.39
N THR A 247 8.08 14.06 -26.04
CA THR A 247 7.24 13.82 -27.24
C THR A 247 7.67 14.64 -28.46
N THR A 248 8.66 15.53 -28.31
CA THR A 248 9.19 16.38 -29.36
C THR A 248 10.71 16.38 -29.34
N LYS A 249 11.35 16.51 -30.53
CA LYS A 249 12.82 16.60 -30.63
C LYS A 249 13.36 17.92 -30.06
N ASP A 250 12.54 18.97 -30.06
CA ASP A 250 12.86 20.28 -29.49
C ASP A 250 12.35 20.41 -28.05
N PHE A 251 12.59 19.40 -27.20
CA PHE A 251 12.24 19.48 -25.79
C PHE A 251 13.21 20.39 -25.01
N ASP A 252 12.73 20.92 -23.88
CA ASP A 252 13.53 21.78 -23.00
C ASP A 252 14.58 20.96 -22.21
N PHE A 253 15.72 20.72 -22.85
CA PHE A 253 16.84 19.98 -22.26
C PHE A 253 17.42 20.70 -21.02
N ILE A 254 17.43 22.04 -21.01
CA ILE A 254 17.94 22.82 -19.87
C ILE A 254 16.99 22.66 -18.68
N GLY A 255 15.69 22.83 -18.90
CA GLY A 255 14.67 22.63 -17.87
C GLY A 255 14.65 21.20 -17.33
N PHE A 256 14.83 20.18 -18.20
CA PHE A 256 14.99 18.80 -17.80
C PHE A 256 16.16 18.61 -16.84
N ASN A 257 17.36 19.08 -17.19
CA ASN A 257 18.55 18.98 -16.35
C ASN A 257 18.39 19.72 -15.01
N THR A 258 17.79 20.93 -15.03
CA THR A 258 17.48 21.68 -13.81
C THR A 258 16.55 20.90 -12.90
N SER A 259 15.52 20.26 -13.44
CA SER A 259 14.57 19.43 -12.68
C SER A 259 15.25 18.19 -12.09
N LEU A 260 16.16 17.56 -12.83
CA LEU A 260 16.93 16.43 -12.35
C LEU A 260 17.92 16.83 -11.22
N GLU A 261 18.52 18.02 -11.30
CA GLU A 261 19.35 18.57 -10.22
C GLU A 261 18.52 18.86 -8.95
N GLU A 262 17.32 19.42 -9.10
CA GLU A 262 16.39 19.63 -7.98
C GLU A 262 15.97 18.32 -7.34
N PHE A 263 15.68 17.29 -8.16
CA PHE A 263 15.41 15.94 -7.67
C PHE A 263 16.59 15.40 -6.85
N GLY A 264 17.83 15.55 -7.36
CA GLY A 264 19.03 15.13 -6.66
C GLY A 264 19.20 15.82 -5.31
N ARG A 265 18.99 17.15 -5.28
CA ARG A 265 19.09 17.96 -4.05
C ARG A 265 18.03 17.56 -3.02
N ARG A 266 16.77 17.38 -3.43
CA ARG A 266 15.66 16.98 -2.54
C ARG A 266 15.88 15.60 -1.91
N ASN A 267 16.51 14.68 -2.64
CA ASN A 267 16.71 13.29 -2.23
C ASN A 267 18.14 12.99 -1.75
N GLN A 268 18.97 14.02 -1.57
CA GLN A 268 20.35 13.93 -1.08
C GLN A 268 21.26 13.02 -1.94
N VAL A 269 20.96 12.95 -3.25
CA VAL A 269 21.82 12.27 -4.22
C VAL A 269 23.09 13.08 -4.41
N SER A 270 24.25 12.42 -4.46
CA SER A 270 25.52 13.12 -4.66
C SER A 270 25.55 13.86 -6.00
N GLN A 271 26.11 15.05 -6.04
CA GLN A 271 26.19 15.87 -7.24
C GLN A 271 26.96 15.16 -8.37
N LYS A 272 27.95 14.35 -7.99
CA LYS A 272 28.72 13.52 -8.94
C LYS A 272 27.82 12.51 -9.67
N ILE A 273 26.89 11.84 -8.97
CA ILE A 273 25.94 10.89 -9.56
C ILE A 273 24.97 11.61 -10.49
N ILE A 274 24.46 12.79 -10.09
CA ILE A 274 23.56 13.59 -10.93
C ILE A 274 24.26 14.03 -12.22
N TYR A 275 25.49 14.52 -12.17
CA TYR A 275 26.24 14.90 -13.38
C TYR A 275 26.49 13.71 -14.32
N ARG A 276 26.77 12.54 -13.78
CA ARG A 276 26.90 11.34 -14.60
C ARG A 276 25.59 10.94 -15.24
N ALA A 277 24.48 11.02 -14.48
CA ALA A 277 23.14 10.75 -15.00
C ALA A 277 22.74 11.69 -16.15
N GLN A 278 23.04 12.99 -16.00
CA GLN A 278 22.84 13.99 -17.05
C GLN A 278 23.65 13.67 -18.30
N SER A 279 24.95 13.35 -18.12
CA SER A 279 25.82 12.95 -19.23
C SER A 279 25.34 11.67 -19.93
N VAL A 280 24.97 10.65 -19.17
CA VAL A 280 24.46 9.41 -19.75
C VAL A 280 23.16 9.63 -20.53
N PHE A 281 22.24 10.45 -20.01
CA PHE A 281 21.02 10.79 -20.71
C PHE A 281 21.29 11.61 -21.98
N GLU A 282 22.20 12.59 -21.93
CA GLU A 282 22.60 13.37 -23.10
C GLU A 282 23.16 12.46 -24.20
N GLU A 283 24.08 11.57 -23.85
CA GLU A 283 24.75 10.74 -24.83
C GLU A 283 23.85 9.63 -25.40
N LEU A 284 23.13 8.89 -24.53
CA LEU A 284 22.26 7.80 -25.00
C LEU A 284 20.89 8.30 -25.46
N GLY A 285 20.24 9.15 -24.69
CA GLY A 285 18.90 9.63 -24.97
C GLY A 285 18.88 10.61 -26.13
N VAL A 286 19.68 11.68 -26.01
CA VAL A 286 19.63 12.79 -26.97
C VAL A 286 20.47 12.50 -28.22
N GLN A 287 21.68 11.96 -28.08
CA GLN A 287 22.59 11.76 -29.22
C GLN A 287 22.38 10.43 -29.96
N CYS A 288 21.91 9.37 -29.26
CA CYS A 288 21.76 8.04 -29.88
C CYS A 288 20.30 7.68 -30.18
N ILE A 289 19.36 7.87 -29.21
CA ILE A 289 17.97 7.41 -29.34
C ILE A 289 17.11 8.45 -30.09
N LEU A 290 17.06 9.69 -29.60
CA LEU A 290 16.17 10.73 -30.12
C LEU A 290 16.29 10.96 -31.65
N PRO A 291 17.49 10.91 -32.29
CA PRO A 291 17.62 11.06 -33.75
C PRO A 291 16.97 9.93 -34.53
N LYS A 292 16.81 8.73 -33.94
CA LYS A 292 16.24 7.53 -34.56
C LYS A 292 14.72 7.48 -34.48
N LEU A 293 14.11 8.29 -33.60
CA LEU A 293 12.66 8.29 -33.40
C LEU A 293 11.97 9.05 -34.54
N ASP A 294 10.75 8.65 -34.88
CA ASP A 294 9.90 9.25 -35.90
C ASP A 294 9.46 10.69 -35.54
N LYS A 295 8.52 11.25 -36.29
CA LYS A 295 7.98 12.59 -36.01
C LYS A 295 7.05 12.59 -34.80
N GLU A 296 6.27 11.51 -34.63
CA GLU A 296 5.42 11.27 -33.48
C GLU A 296 6.01 10.12 -32.70
N PHE A 297 6.46 10.38 -31.48
CA PHE A 297 7.08 9.38 -30.61
C PHE A 297 6.78 9.71 -29.16
N ARG A 298 6.96 8.71 -28.31
CA ARG A 298 7.06 8.86 -26.87
C ARG A 298 8.41 8.29 -26.41
N LEU A 299 9.15 9.10 -25.66
CA LEU A 299 10.34 8.69 -24.94
C LEU A 299 10.12 8.99 -23.47
N ASN A 300 9.87 7.97 -22.69
CA ASN A 300 9.75 8.08 -21.25
C ASN A 300 11.11 7.83 -20.60
N VAL A 301 11.59 8.80 -19.84
CA VAL A 301 12.87 8.74 -19.13
C VAL A 301 12.59 8.77 -17.64
N ALA A 302 12.99 7.72 -16.92
CA ALA A 302 12.86 7.63 -15.48
C ALA A 302 14.22 7.42 -14.80
N PHE A 303 14.48 8.17 -13.74
CA PHE A 303 15.62 8.01 -12.85
C PHE A 303 15.12 7.52 -11.50
N GLU A 304 15.68 6.42 -11.03
CA GLU A 304 15.29 5.76 -9.78
C GLU A 304 16.48 5.72 -8.83
N TYR A 305 16.37 6.42 -7.72
CA TYR A 305 17.39 6.47 -6.68
C TYR A 305 17.00 5.61 -5.49
N SER A 306 17.86 4.65 -5.15
CA SER A 306 17.79 3.89 -3.92
C SER A 306 18.67 4.56 -2.87
N GLN A 307 18.04 5.08 -1.80
CA GLN A 307 18.78 5.69 -0.70
C GLN A 307 19.52 4.64 0.14
N GLU A 308 19.00 3.42 0.18
CA GLU A 308 19.58 2.29 0.93
C GLU A 308 20.84 1.75 0.25
N GLU A 309 20.81 1.63 -1.07
CA GLU A 309 21.95 1.16 -1.88
C GLU A 309 22.87 2.30 -2.35
N GLU A 310 22.47 3.56 -2.17
CA GLU A 310 23.12 4.76 -2.71
C GLU A 310 23.36 4.69 -4.22
N THR A 311 22.45 4.03 -4.95
CA THR A 311 22.53 3.80 -6.40
C THR A 311 21.46 4.59 -7.16
N LEU A 312 21.82 5.06 -8.36
CA LEU A 312 20.90 5.68 -9.30
C LEU A 312 20.85 4.84 -10.59
N SER A 313 19.64 4.43 -10.97
CA SER A 313 19.40 3.82 -12.29
C SER A 313 18.57 4.74 -13.16
N MET A 314 18.79 4.66 -14.48
CA MET A 314 18.02 5.35 -15.49
C MET A 314 17.37 4.31 -16.40
N SER A 315 16.09 4.48 -16.68
CA SER A 315 15.38 3.72 -17.71
C SER A 315 14.85 4.65 -18.80
N MET A 316 14.93 4.22 -20.04
CA MET A 316 14.39 4.91 -21.20
C MET A 316 13.50 3.94 -21.98
N LYS A 317 12.18 4.18 -21.95
CA LYS A 317 11.18 3.44 -22.75
C LYS A 317 10.80 4.29 -23.96
N TYR A 318 10.87 3.75 -25.16
CA TYR A 318 10.55 4.51 -26.37
C TYR A 318 9.86 3.68 -27.43
N ASP A 319 9.10 4.38 -28.30
CA ASP A 319 8.38 3.83 -29.42
C ASP A 319 9.32 3.64 -30.64
N GLY A 320 8.80 3.04 -31.71
CA GLY A 320 9.47 2.92 -33.01
C GLY A 320 10.07 1.55 -33.28
N GLU A 321 10.95 1.51 -34.28
CA GLU A 321 11.65 0.28 -34.63
C GLU A 321 12.56 -0.20 -33.49
N HIS A 322 12.80 -1.49 -33.45
CA HIS A 322 13.73 -2.07 -32.48
C HIS A 322 15.15 -1.55 -32.73
N PHE A 323 15.64 -0.76 -31.80
CA PHE A 323 16.97 -0.16 -31.87
C PHE A 323 17.74 -0.40 -30.56
N ASP A 324 18.68 -1.33 -30.61
CA ASP A 324 19.61 -1.55 -29.51
C ASP A 324 20.68 -0.44 -29.51
N VAL A 325 20.64 0.41 -28.52
CA VAL A 325 21.56 1.55 -28.37
C VAL A 325 23.03 1.16 -28.33
N ARG A 326 23.35 -0.08 -27.95
CA ARG A 326 24.72 -0.63 -27.94
C ARG A 326 25.29 -0.79 -29.36
N ASN A 327 24.41 -0.87 -30.36
CA ASN A 327 24.78 -0.96 -31.80
C ASN A 327 24.69 0.41 -32.51
N THR A 328 24.77 1.52 -31.73
CA THR A 328 24.70 2.87 -32.31
C THR A 328 25.90 3.17 -33.19
N PRO A 329 25.74 3.87 -34.34
CA PRO A 329 26.86 4.38 -35.10
C PRO A 329 27.62 5.51 -34.38
N ASN A 330 27.04 6.12 -33.37
CA ASN A 330 27.68 7.15 -32.57
C ASN A 330 28.54 6.53 -31.44
N ILE A 331 29.68 5.97 -31.84
CA ILE A 331 30.58 5.24 -30.96
C ILE A 331 31.13 6.10 -29.83
N ILE A 332 31.32 7.40 -30.08
CA ILE A 332 31.88 8.33 -29.09
C ILE A 332 30.85 8.54 -27.96
N SER A 333 29.61 8.86 -28.27
CA SER A 333 28.55 9.02 -27.30
C SER A 333 28.32 7.76 -26.47
N PHE A 334 28.33 6.59 -27.11
CA PHE A 334 28.21 5.33 -26.39
C PHE A 334 29.38 5.10 -25.42
N ALA A 335 30.63 5.36 -25.84
CA ALA A 335 31.80 5.21 -24.99
C ALA A 335 31.78 6.17 -23.77
N ILE A 336 31.28 7.39 -23.94
CA ILE A 336 31.12 8.35 -22.82
C ILE A 336 30.10 7.81 -21.81
N ALA A 337 28.95 7.35 -22.31
CA ALA A 337 27.90 6.79 -21.46
C ALA A 337 28.37 5.51 -20.73
N GLU A 338 29.08 4.62 -21.41
CA GLU A 338 29.66 3.40 -20.85
C GLU A 338 30.65 3.70 -19.72
N ASN A 339 31.49 4.72 -19.88
CA ASN A 339 32.42 5.16 -18.84
C ASN A 339 31.72 5.74 -17.58
N ALA A 340 30.56 6.35 -17.75
CA ALA A 340 29.79 6.96 -16.67
C ALA A 340 28.83 5.99 -15.99
N SER A 341 28.67 4.77 -16.52
CA SER A 341 27.74 3.74 -16.05
C SER A 341 28.44 2.47 -15.57
N GLU A 342 27.76 1.68 -14.75
CA GLU A 342 28.18 0.31 -14.36
C GLU A 342 27.71 -0.72 -15.40
N SER A 343 26.48 -0.55 -15.90
CA SER A 343 25.89 -1.40 -16.92
C SER A 343 24.95 -0.60 -17.83
N ILE A 344 24.86 -1.03 -19.08
CA ILE A 344 23.88 -0.57 -20.08
C ILE A 344 23.24 -1.82 -20.67
N GLU A 345 21.94 -1.96 -20.48
CA GLU A 345 21.15 -3.10 -20.95
C GLU A 345 20.07 -2.63 -21.92
N TYR A 346 19.77 -3.44 -22.93
CA TYR A 346 18.66 -3.22 -23.85
C TYR A 346 17.75 -4.43 -23.86
N ALA A 347 16.45 -4.18 -23.87
CA ALA A 347 15.40 -5.19 -24.02
C ALA A 347 14.28 -4.67 -24.94
N GLN A 348 13.61 -5.58 -25.63
CA GLN A 348 12.32 -5.29 -26.24
C GLN A 348 11.25 -5.38 -25.17
N THR A 349 10.26 -4.48 -25.21
CA THR A 349 9.17 -4.44 -24.25
C THR A 349 7.82 -4.29 -24.96
N GLN A 350 6.73 -4.60 -24.24
CA GLN A 350 5.36 -4.28 -24.64
C GLN A 350 4.63 -3.53 -23.52
N GLU A 351 5.38 -3.11 -22.50
CA GLU A 351 4.81 -2.37 -21.37
C GLU A 351 4.34 -0.99 -21.81
N ASP A 352 3.15 -0.61 -21.38
CA ASP A 352 2.52 0.70 -21.66
C ASP A 352 2.51 1.09 -23.16
N GLY A 353 2.64 0.09 -24.04
CA GLY A 353 2.67 0.29 -25.49
C GLY A 353 4.01 0.77 -26.05
N TYR A 354 5.10 0.74 -25.27
CA TYR A 354 6.45 0.98 -25.74
C TYR A 354 7.04 -0.29 -26.39
N THR A 355 8.00 -0.10 -27.31
CA THR A 355 8.63 -1.21 -28.03
C THR A 355 10.05 -1.47 -27.57
N ASN A 356 10.74 -0.48 -27.00
CA ASN A 356 12.13 -0.52 -26.59
C ASN A 356 12.31 -0.09 -25.15
N LEU A 357 13.25 -0.71 -24.46
CA LEU A 357 13.69 -0.37 -23.10
C LEU A 357 15.20 -0.38 -23.03
N VAL A 358 15.80 0.70 -22.59
CA VAL A 358 17.21 0.79 -22.20
C VAL A 358 17.26 1.03 -20.69
N THR A 359 18.04 0.21 -19.98
CA THR A 359 18.29 0.40 -18.55
C THR A 359 19.77 0.64 -18.30
N VAL A 360 20.08 1.65 -17.53
CA VAL A 360 21.46 2.05 -17.21
C VAL A 360 21.62 2.17 -15.70
N ARG A 361 22.63 1.52 -15.14
CA ARG A 361 23.05 1.71 -13.75
C ARG A 361 24.18 2.74 -13.71
N ILE A 362 23.98 3.84 -13.00
CA ILE A 362 24.95 4.95 -12.91
C ILE A 362 25.98 4.65 -11.80
N LYS A 363 27.27 4.91 -12.11
CA LYS A 363 28.37 4.71 -11.14
C LYS A 363 28.35 5.70 -9.98
#